data_2bed9d9522368d2edfc9b64840761f40
#
_entry.id   2bed9d9522368d2edfc9b64840761f40
#
_cell.length_a   1.000
_cell.length_b   1.000
_cell.length_c   1.000
_cell.angle_alpha   90.00
_cell.angle_beta   90.00
_cell.angle_gamma   90.00
#
_symmetry.space_group_name_H-M   'P 1'
#
loop_
_entity.id
_entity.type
_entity.pdbx_description
1 polymer ?
#
loop_
_entity_poly.entity_id
_entity_poly.type
_entity_poly.pdbx_seq_one_letter_code
_entity_poly.pdbx_strand_id
1 'polypeptide(L)'
;MRKKIERFVSYFFREPFSAIKNKEKQEGESLIWRPVFLISIVSFLLGLIILASDAGFSGDEFFHVHHSKDVINYYKTLGEDKTAAIPTETNNLPYYSQSPDTFIHLIIDAFGIENYTGLRHLWCNILAWIGVLYACLLARKVGGWRAAVLTCVILFISPRFLGHSFNNLKDIPFASACIMSIYYIVKFLEQLPKIKISTAIMLALSIAFATSIRVVGLLMIAYFGLFAIIYYIYKKEELKPVFFKTLLWSLGICVVAYVLTVLTWPYAIEGPVKNVYDAFTNMSKFEISIKQIFEGKMQFSTSLPWYYSPKYMLITTPIVVLIGFLLSMIFVHHNRKQWFLYLVLFFTALFPICWIVLDNSNVYGGWRHLLFAYPSIAILSALGINTLIQLIRNRYAKYTVALAFVLLSINPLAHYVRNHPYEYVYFNELI
;
A
#
# COMPACT_ATOMS: atom_id res chain seq x y z
N MET A 1 13.72 -25.43 17.43
CA MET A 1 12.64 -24.76 16.77
C MET A 1 12.53 -23.27 17.19
N ARG A 2 12.38 -22.96 18.47
CA ARG A 2 12.29 -21.57 19.01
C ARG A 2 13.39 -20.62 18.51
N LYS A 3 14.68 -20.98 18.60
CA LYS A 3 15.81 -20.16 18.09
C LYS A 3 15.77 -19.93 16.55
N LYS A 4 15.18 -20.85 15.77
CA LYS A 4 15.01 -20.65 14.31
C LYS A 4 13.87 -19.65 14.03
N ILE A 5 12.78 -19.72 14.78
CA ILE A 5 11.66 -18.79 14.70
C ILE A 5 12.10 -17.40 15.16
N GLU A 6 12.82 -17.28 16.28
CA GLU A 6 13.37 -16.02 16.77
C GLU A 6 14.35 -15.40 15.76
N ARG A 7 15.19 -16.19 15.08
CA ARG A 7 16.04 -15.72 13.99
C ARG A 7 15.21 -15.26 12.78
N PHE A 8 14.17 -15.97 12.40
CA PHE A 8 13.29 -15.59 11.28
C PHE A 8 12.52 -14.30 11.58
N VAL A 9 11.91 -14.21 12.77
CA VAL A 9 11.22 -13.01 13.24
C VAL A 9 12.19 -11.84 13.35
N SER A 10 13.38 -12.04 13.91
CA SER A 10 14.40 -10.98 13.98
C SER A 10 14.89 -10.55 12.58
N TYR A 11 14.87 -11.44 11.60
CA TYR A 11 15.21 -11.14 10.22
C TYR A 11 14.15 -10.26 9.56
N PHE A 12 12.87 -10.59 9.79
CA PHE A 12 11.71 -9.85 9.24
C PHE A 12 11.67 -8.40 9.77
N PHE A 13 11.90 -8.22 11.07
CA PHE A 13 11.88 -6.89 11.68
C PHE A 13 13.24 -6.17 11.65
N ARG A 14 14.34 -6.88 11.42
CA ARG A 14 15.71 -6.33 11.47
C ARG A 14 15.92 -5.20 10.46
N GLU A 15 15.33 -5.30 9.28
CA GLU A 15 15.54 -4.34 8.21
C GLU A 15 14.89 -2.96 8.48
N PRO A 16 13.58 -2.85 8.80
CA PRO A 16 13.02 -1.57 9.18
C PRO A 16 13.68 -1.00 10.45
N PHE A 17 14.03 -1.85 11.44
CA PHE A 17 14.76 -1.39 12.62
C PHE A 17 16.19 -0.93 12.31
N SER A 18 16.89 -1.58 11.37
CA SER A 18 18.23 -1.12 10.97
C SER A 18 18.14 0.22 10.22
N ALA A 19 17.13 0.39 9.36
CA ALA A 19 16.87 1.66 8.70
C ALA A 19 16.54 2.77 9.70
N ILE A 20 15.74 2.47 10.74
CA ILE A 20 15.42 3.41 11.82
C ILE A 20 16.65 3.71 12.70
N LYS A 21 17.50 2.74 12.96
CA LYS A 21 18.75 2.93 13.75
C LYS A 21 19.79 3.77 13.01
N ASN A 22 19.77 3.77 11.70
CA ASN A 22 20.70 4.56 10.90
C ASN A 22 20.51 6.06 11.17
N LYS A 23 21.55 6.70 11.74
CA LYS A 23 21.55 8.14 12.07
C LYS A 23 21.93 9.03 10.89
N GLU A 24 22.18 8.46 9.72
CA GLU A 24 22.46 9.27 8.52
C GLU A 24 21.32 10.25 8.27
N LYS A 25 21.69 11.49 8.05
CA LYS A 25 20.80 12.61 7.73
C LYS A 25 21.17 13.18 6.37
N GLN A 26 20.23 13.85 5.73
CA GLN A 26 20.55 14.64 4.56
C GLN A 26 21.34 15.89 4.94
N GLU A 27 22.08 16.41 3.97
CA GLU A 27 22.84 17.66 4.14
C GLU A 27 21.88 18.79 4.55
N GLY A 28 22.24 19.52 5.61
CA GLY A 28 21.41 20.59 6.17
C GLY A 28 20.20 20.14 7.00
N GLU A 29 19.97 18.86 7.22
CA GLU A 29 18.88 18.37 8.04
C GLU A 29 19.22 18.37 9.53
N SER A 30 18.28 18.80 10.39
CA SER A 30 18.41 18.70 11.85
C SER A 30 18.20 17.28 12.35
N LEU A 31 19.02 16.83 13.31
CA LEU A 31 18.90 15.51 13.94
C LEU A 31 17.60 15.31 14.72
N ILE A 32 16.88 16.41 15.05
CA ILE A 32 15.60 16.36 15.78
C ILE A 32 14.50 15.61 15.01
N TRP A 33 14.57 15.59 13.68
CA TRP A 33 13.54 14.95 12.85
C TRP A 33 13.45 13.44 13.04
N ARG A 34 14.54 12.79 13.44
CA ARG A 34 14.52 11.34 13.71
C ARG A 34 13.70 10.99 14.98
N PRO A 35 13.93 11.59 16.18
CA PRO A 35 13.05 11.35 17.32
C PRO A 35 11.61 11.78 17.06
N VAL A 36 11.38 12.89 16.35
CA VAL A 36 10.03 13.32 15.94
C VAL A 36 9.38 12.22 15.08
N PHE A 37 10.11 11.62 14.14
CA PHE A 37 9.60 10.50 13.36
C PHE A 37 9.21 9.30 14.23
N LEU A 38 10.04 8.93 15.22
CA LEU A 38 9.73 7.82 16.11
C LEU A 38 8.45 8.07 16.93
N ILE A 39 8.29 9.29 17.41
CA ILE A 39 7.07 9.70 18.11
C ILE A 39 5.88 9.63 17.14
N SER A 40 6.00 10.20 15.94
CA SER A 40 4.92 10.24 14.95
C SER A 40 4.44 8.85 14.55
N ILE A 41 5.37 7.90 14.31
CA ILE A 41 4.98 6.56 13.86
C ILE A 41 4.34 5.73 14.98
N VAL A 42 4.76 5.93 16.23
CA VAL A 42 4.12 5.31 17.40
C VAL A 42 2.74 5.95 17.64
N SER A 43 2.65 7.29 17.59
CA SER A 43 1.37 8.00 17.73
C SER A 43 0.37 7.62 16.64
N PHE A 44 0.85 7.36 15.41
CA PHE A 44 0.00 6.85 14.33
C PHE A 44 -0.63 5.50 14.69
N LEU A 45 0.17 4.54 15.20
CA LEU A 45 -0.35 3.23 15.63
C LEU A 45 -1.37 3.36 16.76
N LEU A 46 -1.04 4.15 17.78
CA LEU A 46 -1.95 4.38 18.91
C LEU A 46 -3.24 5.06 18.44
N GLY A 47 -3.14 6.06 17.55
CA GLY A 47 -4.28 6.71 16.93
C GLY A 47 -5.19 5.74 16.17
N LEU A 48 -4.61 4.84 15.37
CA LEU A 48 -5.36 3.78 14.68
C LEU A 48 -6.12 2.89 15.67
N ILE A 49 -5.44 2.40 16.71
CA ILE A 49 -6.06 1.48 17.69
C ILE A 49 -7.22 2.18 18.43
N ILE A 50 -7.03 3.43 18.83
CA ILE A 50 -8.05 4.20 19.55
C ILE A 50 -9.24 4.49 18.64
N LEU A 51 -9.00 5.02 17.44
CA LEU A 51 -10.06 5.39 16.51
C LEU A 51 -10.81 4.17 15.94
N ALA A 52 -10.14 3.04 15.74
CA ALA A 52 -10.80 1.83 15.23
C ALA A 52 -11.67 1.12 16.28
N SER A 53 -11.61 1.49 17.56
CA SER A 53 -12.44 0.89 18.60
C SER A 53 -13.95 1.04 18.34
N ASP A 54 -14.33 2.14 17.69
CA ASP A 54 -15.71 2.48 17.36
C ASP A 54 -16.09 2.14 15.91
N ALA A 55 -15.15 1.60 15.13
CA ALA A 55 -15.40 1.24 13.74
C ALA A 55 -16.44 0.11 13.66
N GLY A 56 -17.49 0.36 12.87
CA GLY A 56 -18.53 -0.60 12.61
C GLY A 56 -18.09 -1.71 11.65
N PHE A 57 -18.96 -2.69 11.49
CA PHE A 57 -18.79 -3.80 10.56
C PHE A 57 -19.06 -3.32 9.12
N SER A 58 -18.11 -3.49 8.21
CA SER A 58 -18.31 -3.12 6.81
C SER A 58 -19.10 -4.18 6.04
N GLY A 59 -19.83 -3.78 4.98
CA GLY A 59 -20.65 -4.71 4.21
C GLY A 59 -19.88 -5.87 3.58
N ASP A 60 -18.61 -5.66 3.22
CA ASP A 60 -17.78 -6.71 2.62
C ASP A 60 -17.27 -7.72 3.67
N GLU A 61 -17.18 -7.34 4.95
CA GLU A 61 -16.59 -8.19 6.01
C GLU A 61 -17.34 -9.51 6.21
N PHE A 62 -18.66 -9.49 6.15
CA PHE A 62 -19.47 -10.69 6.30
C PHE A 62 -19.04 -11.78 5.31
N PHE A 63 -18.92 -11.42 4.05
CA PHE A 63 -18.51 -12.35 2.99
C PHE A 63 -17.07 -12.83 3.16
N HIS A 64 -16.16 -11.92 3.53
CA HIS A 64 -14.75 -12.25 3.76
C HIS A 64 -14.54 -13.18 4.94
N VAL A 65 -15.31 -13.01 6.04
CA VAL A 65 -15.28 -13.91 7.19
C VAL A 65 -15.70 -15.34 6.80
N HIS A 66 -16.80 -15.47 6.05
CA HIS A 66 -17.27 -16.79 5.61
C HIS A 66 -16.25 -17.46 4.68
N HIS A 67 -15.78 -16.75 3.66
CA HIS A 67 -14.80 -17.32 2.74
C HIS A 67 -13.49 -17.70 3.42
N SER A 68 -13.05 -16.95 4.43
CA SER A 68 -11.84 -17.32 5.19
C SER A 68 -11.99 -18.66 5.91
N LYS A 69 -13.20 -18.96 6.42
CA LYS A 69 -13.51 -20.27 7.02
C LYS A 69 -13.49 -21.38 5.98
N ASP A 70 -14.02 -21.12 4.77
CA ASP A 70 -13.96 -22.07 3.66
C ASP A 70 -12.51 -22.35 3.25
N VAL A 71 -11.66 -21.30 3.19
CA VAL A 71 -10.22 -21.44 2.91
C VAL A 71 -9.52 -22.27 3.99
N ILE A 72 -9.80 -22.02 5.27
CA ILE A 72 -9.25 -22.80 6.38
C ILE A 72 -9.70 -24.26 6.28
N ASN A 73 -10.95 -24.51 5.94
CA ASN A 73 -11.49 -25.86 5.80
C ASN A 73 -10.85 -26.61 4.64
N TYR A 74 -10.61 -25.93 3.50
CA TYR A 74 -9.85 -26.49 2.38
C TYR A 74 -8.50 -27.05 2.84
N TYR A 75 -7.74 -26.31 3.64
CA TYR A 75 -6.44 -26.78 4.15
C TYR A 75 -6.57 -27.86 5.22
N LYS A 76 -7.58 -27.79 6.09
CA LYS A 76 -7.83 -28.82 7.12
C LYS A 76 -8.18 -30.18 6.48
N THR A 77 -8.91 -30.17 5.36
CA THR A 77 -9.34 -31.38 4.63
C THR A 77 -8.34 -31.77 3.55
N LEU A 78 -7.17 -31.12 3.47
CA LEU A 78 -6.16 -31.35 2.42
C LEU A 78 -6.71 -31.25 0.98
N GLY A 79 -7.69 -30.37 0.76
CA GLY A 79 -8.31 -30.12 -0.55
C GLY A 79 -9.51 -31.05 -0.88
N GLU A 80 -10.00 -31.86 0.06
CA GLU A 80 -11.24 -32.62 -0.14
C GLU A 80 -12.45 -31.69 -0.23
N ASP A 81 -12.55 -30.71 0.67
CA ASP A 81 -13.56 -29.65 0.56
C ASP A 81 -13.06 -28.53 -0.34
N LYS A 82 -13.66 -28.42 -1.52
CA LYS A 82 -13.30 -27.45 -2.57
C LYS A 82 -14.16 -26.18 -2.58
N THR A 83 -14.97 -25.93 -1.56
CA THR A 83 -15.85 -24.75 -1.49
C THR A 83 -15.09 -23.44 -1.73
N ALA A 84 -13.90 -23.31 -1.16
CA ALA A 84 -13.03 -22.13 -1.35
C ALA A 84 -12.36 -22.05 -2.72
N ALA A 85 -12.41 -23.13 -3.52
CA ALA A 85 -11.73 -23.24 -4.80
C ALA A 85 -12.66 -23.22 -6.02
N ILE A 86 -13.98 -23.14 -5.81
CA ILE A 86 -14.97 -23.19 -6.89
C ILE A 86 -15.75 -21.87 -6.95
N PRO A 87 -15.45 -20.97 -7.91
CA PRO A 87 -16.26 -19.77 -8.12
C PRO A 87 -17.65 -20.15 -8.68
N THR A 88 -18.67 -19.39 -8.31
CA THR A 88 -20.02 -19.53 -8.83
C THR A 88 -20.50 -18.20 -9.41
N GLU A 89 -21.63 -18.19 -10.12
CA GLU A 89 -22.22 -16.96 -10.66
C GLU A 89 -22.51 -15.89 -9.59
N THR A 90 -22.79 -16.32 -8.37
CA THR A 90 -23.10 -15.44 -7.23
C THR A 90 -21.93 -15.26 -6.26
N ASN A 91 -20.87 -16.05 -6.37
CA ASN A 91 -19.72 -16.01 -5.46
C ASN A 91 -18.40 -16.02 -6.25
N ASN A 92 -17.81 -14.85 -6.37
CA ASN A 92 -16.50 -14.64 -6.99
C ASN A 92 -15.33 -14.58 -5.98
N LEU A 93 -15.59 -14.85 -4.69
CA LEU A 93 -14.56 -14.82 -3.64
C LEU A 93 -13.42 -15.82 -3.86
N PRO A 94 -13.62 -17.00 -4.47
CA PRO A 94 -12.51 -17.88 -4.82
C PRO A 94 -11.44 -17.26 -5.73
N TYR A 95 -11.76 -16.19 -6.49
CA TYR A 95 -10.79 -15.42 -7.25
C TYR A 95 -9.85 -14.55 -6.39
N TYR A 96 -10.08 -14.49 -5.07
CA TYR A 96 -9.22 -13.83 -4.08
C TYR A 96 -8.61 -14.86 -3.13
N SER A 97 -7.32 -14.71 -2.85
CA SER A 97 -6.67 -15.57 -1.84
C SER A 97 -7.02 -15.18 -0.41
N GLN A 98 -7.28 -13.89 -0.16
CA GLN A 98 -7.66 -13.34 1.15
C GLN A 98 -6.74 -13.71 2.31
N SER A 99 -5.44 -13.80 2.07
CA SER A 99 -4.48 -14.26 3.06
C SER A 99 -4.52 -13.50 4.40
N PRO A 100 -4.76 -12.15 4.48
CA PRO A 100 -4.87 -11.47 5.77
C PRO A 100 -6.08 -11.90 6.60
N ASP A 101 -7.23 -12.09 5.95
CA ASP A 101 -8.45 -12.57 6.60
C ASP A 101 -8.29 -14.01 7.09
N THR A 102 -7.77 -14.88 6.22
CA THR A 102 -7.51 -16.28 6.55
C THR A 102 -6.55 -16.39 7.73
N PHE A 103 -5.47 -15.60 7.74
CA PHE A 103 -4.48 -15.62 8.81
C PHE A 103 -5.10 -15.24 10.17
N ILE A 104 -5.88 -14.17 10.22
CA ILE A 104 -6.47 -13.74 11.49
C ILE A 104 -7.56 -14.71 11.96
N HIS A 105 -8.32 -15.32 11.04
CA HIS A 105 -9.31 -16.35 11.40
C HIS A 105 -8.67 -17.64 11.92
N LEU A 106 -7.49 -18.02 11.41
CA LEU A 106 -6.73 -19.14 12.00
C LEU A 106 -6.38 -18.86 13.46
N ILE A 107 -6.03 -17.62 13.80
CA ILE A 107 -5.74 -17.22 15.19
C ILE A 107 -7.05 -17.25 16.02
N ILE A 108 -8.14 -16.67 15.50
CA ILE A 108 -9.45 -16.65 16.15
C ILE A 108 -9.91 -18.06 16.49
N ASP A 109 -9.85 -18.98 15.53
CA ASP A 109 -10.26 -20.37 15.70
C ASP A 109 -9.34 -21.11 16.69
N ALA A 110 -8.02 -20.91 16.59
CA ALA A 110 -7.04 -21.61 17.43
C ALA A 110 -7.13 -21.24 18.91
N PHE A 111 -7.55 -20.00 19.21
CA PHE A 111 -7.65 -19.48 20.57
C PHE A 111 -9.08 -19.30 21.08
N GLY A 112 -10.09 -19.63 20.28
CA GLY A 112 -11.52 -19.51 20.65
C GLY A 112 -11.93 -18.07 20.97
N ILE A 113 -11.48 -17.09 20.17
CA ILE A 113 -11.70 -15.67 20.44
C ILE A 113 -13.12 -15.28 20.03
N GLU A 114 -13.95 -14.87 20.99
CA GLU A 114 -15.34 -14.46 20.74
C GLU A 114 -15.44 -13.11 20.01
N ASN A 115 -14.64 -12.11 20.42
CA ASN A 115 -14.61 -10.80 19.75
C ASN A 115 -13.72 -10.82 18.50
N TYR A 116 -14.15 -11.58 17.49
CA TYR A 116 -13.41 -11.71 16.24
C TYR A 116 -13.36 -10.40 15.43
N THR A 117 -14.39 -9.56 15.51
CA THR A 117 -14.43 -8.27 14.80
C THR A 117 -13.34 -7.32 15.29
N GLY A 118 -13.24 -7.14 16.61
CA GLY A 118 -12.21 -6.29 17.21
C GLY A 118 -10.79 -6.75 16.87
N LEU A 119 -10.55 -8.07 16.86
CA LEU A 119 -9.23 -8.60 16.49
C LEU A 119 -8.94 -8.43 15.00
N ARG A 120 -9.93 -8.56 14.11
CA ARG A 120 -9.79 -8.29 12.68
C ARG A 120 -9.46 -6.81 12.42
N HIS A 121 -10.15 -5.89 13.11
CA HIS A 121 -9.87 -4.45 12.99
C HIS A 121 -8.47 -4.12 13.51
N LEU A 122 -8.06 -4.68 14.65
CA LEU A 122 -6.69 -4.54 15.16
C LEU A 122 -5.65 -5.04 14.15
N TRP A 123 -5.92 -6.17 13.50
CA TRP A 123 -5.04 -6.72 12.48
C TRP A 123 -4.96 -5.81 11.25
N CYS A 124 -6.08 -5.25 10.79
CA CYS A 124 -6.12 -4.25 9.73
C CYS A 124 -5.25 -3.03 10.08
N ASN A 125 -5.37 -2.52 11.32
CA ASN A 125 -4.59 -1.39 11.82
C ASN A 125 -3.09 -1.67 11.83
N ILE A 126 -2.68 -2.88 12.26
CA ILE A 126 -1.28 -3.30 12.25
C ILE A 126 -0.74 -3.33 10.82
N LEU A 127 -1.51 -3.89 9.87
CA LEU A 127 -1.11 -3.94 8.46
C LEU A 127 -1.05 -2.54 7.84
N ALA A 128 -2.01 -1.64 8.16
CA ALA A 128 -1.98 -0.24 7.76
C ALA A 128 -0.71 0.46 8.27
N TRP A 129 -0.41 0.29 9.56
CA TRP A 129 0.77 0.86 10.19
C TRP A 129 2.07 0.38 9.54
N ILE A 130 2.17 -0.91 9.19
CA ILE A 130 3.32 -1.46 8.44
C ILE A 130 3.45 -0.73 7.09
N GLY A 131 2.35 -0.54 6.35
CA GLY A 131 2.35 0.21 5.10
C GLY A 131 2.82 1.65 5.26
N VAL A 132 2.33 2.35 6.27
CA VAL A 132 2.77 3.71 6.62
C VAL A 132 4.26 3.75 6.96
N LEU A 133 4.76 2.79 7.74
CA LEU A 133 6.17 2.69 8.07
C LEU A 133 7.04 2.57 6.80
N TYR A 134 6.68 1.67 5.87
CA TYR A 134 7.44 1.51 4.62
C TYR A 134 7.33 2.73 3.70
N ALA A 135 6.18 3.40 3.65
CA ALA A 135 6.02 4.68 2.95
C ALA A 135 6.96 5.75 3.52
N CYS A 136 7.01 5.90 4.84
CA CYS A 136 7.92 6.82 5.51
C CYS A 136 9.40 6.48 5.28
N LEU A 137 9.77 5.19 5.30
CA LEU A 137 11.14 4.77 5.03
C LEU A 137 11.54 5.04 3.58
N LEU A 138 10.62 4.92 2.62
CA LEU A 138 10.85 5.26 1.23
C LEU A 138 10.99 6.78 1.04
N ALA A 139 10.11 7.58 1.67
CA ALA A 139 10.21 9.03 1.69
C ALA A 139 11.54 9.52 2.29
N ARG A 140 11.98 8.88 3.38
CA ARG A 140 13.29 9.16 4.00
C ARG A 140 14.46 8.98 3.03
N LYS A 141 14.42 7.95 2.18
CA LYS A 141 15.51 7.72 1.19
C LYS A 141 15.70 8.91 0.25
N VAL A 142 14.61 9.60 -0.08
CA VAL A 142 14.62 10.73 -0.99
C VAL A 142 14.81 12.07 -0.26
N GLY A 143 14.06 12.30 0.81
CA GLY A 143 13.90 13.60 1.45
C GLY A 143 14.35 13.69 2.93
N GLY A 144 14.98 12.63 3.47
CA GLY A 144 15.44 12.60 4.87
C GLY A 144 14.33 12.34 5.89
N TRP A 145 14.65 12.49 7.16
CA TRP A 145 13.73 12.22 8.27
C TRP A 145 12.53 13.18 8.30
N ARG A 146 12.72 14.44 7.88
CA ARG A 146 11.62 15.40 7.78
C ARG A 146 10.59 14.96 6.75
N ALA A 147 11.02 14.45 5.60
CA ALA A 147 10.10 13.89 4.60
C ALA A 147 9.36 12.66 5.14
N ALA A 148 10.02 11.81 5.94
CA ALA A 148 9.36 10.69 6.60
C ALA A 148 8.27 11.16 7.59
N VAL A 149 8.54 12.18 8.41
CA VAL A 149 7.54 12.79 9.31
C VAL A 149 6.37 13.36 8.52
N LEU A 150 6.64 14.14 7.48
CA LEU A 150 5.59 14.72 6.63
C LEU A 150 4.73 13.63 5.98
N THR A 151 5.34 12.53 5.50
CA THR A 151 4.60 11.39 4.94
C THR A 151 3.69 10.75 5.98
N CYS A 152 4.18 10.54 7.22
CA CYS A 152 3.39 10.00 8.32
C CYS A 152 2.19 10.90 8.62
N VAL A 153 2.41 12.21 8.75
CA VAL A 153 1.34 13.19 9.02
C VAL A 153 0.34 13.25 7.86
N ILE A 154 0.80 13.27 6.61
CA ILE A 154 -0.06 13.30 5.42
C ILE A 154 -0.96 12.07 5.35
N LEU A 155 -0.45 10.88 5.62
CA LEU A 155 -1.26 9.65 5.64
C LEU A 155 -2.26 9.67 6.81
N PHE A 156 -1.88 10.25 7.96
CA PHE A 156 -2.79 10.40 9.09
C PHE A 156 -3.93 11.39 8.79
N ILE A 157 -3.64 12.55 8.18
CA ILE A 157 -4.65 13.55 7.83
C ILE A 157 -5.40 13.24 6.52
N SER A 158 -5.28 12.03 5.99
CA SER A 158 -5.97 11.57 4.78
C SER A 158 -7.18 10.72 5.17
N PRO A 159 -8.40 11.29 5.29
CA PRO A 159 -9.52 10.62 5.94
C PRO A 159 -9.92 9.32 5.26
N ARG A 160 -9.89 9.26 3.93
CA ARG A 160 -10.21 8.00 3.23
C ARG A 160 -9.20 6.90 3.52
N PHE A 161 -7.91 7.21 3.51
CA PHE A 161 -6.89 6.21 3.83
C PHE A 161 -7.01 5.75 5.28
N LEU A 162 -7.16 6.71 6.21
CA LEU A 162 -7.27 6.41 7.64
C LEU A 162 -8.55 5.60 7.95
N GLY A 163 -9.71 6.04 7.44
CA GLY A 163 -10.97 5.35 7.68
C GLY A 163 -11.00 3.92 7.14
N HIS A 164 -10.47 3.71 5.94
CA HIS A 164 -10.31 2.33 5.44
C HIS A 164 -9.31 1.50 6.26
N SER A 165 -8.36 2.14 6.98
CA SER A 165 -7.41 1.43 7.85
C SER A 165 -8.07 0.79 9.07
N PHE A 166 -9.28 1.17 9.43
CA PHE A 166 -9.98 0.62 10.59
C PHE A 166 -10.52 -0.80 10.34
N ASN A 167 -11.16 -1.04 9.19
CA ASN A 167 -11.93 -2.27 8.97
C ASN A 167 -11.82 -2.84 7.53
N ASN A 168 -11.10 -2.20 6.61
CA ASN A 168 -10.97 -2.71 5.25
C ASN A 168 -9.76 -3.66 5.12
N LEU A 169 -9.94 -4.90 5.58
CA LEU A 169 -8.88 -5.93 5.61
C LEU A 169 -8.51 -6.50 4.22
N LYS A 170 -8.93 -5.84 3.16
CA LYS A 170 -8.62 -6.18 1.76
C LYS A 170 -7.78 -5.09 1.08
N ASP A 171 -8.32 -3.86 1.00
CA ASP A 171 -7.68 -2.80 0.22
C ASP A 171 -6.47 -2.19 0.95
N ILE A 172 -6.53 -2.09 2.28
CA ILE A 172 -5.43 -1.56 3.11
C ILE A 172 -4.25 -2.52 3.19
N PRO A 173 -4.41 -3.81 3.52
CA PRO A 173 -3.31 -4.76 3.46
C PRO A 173 -2.69 -4.85 2.07
N PHE A 174 -3.49 -4.75 1.01
CA PHE A 174 -3.00 -4.70 -0.35
C PHE A 174 -2.13 -3.46 -0.61
N ALA A 175 -2.60 -2.27 -0.19
CA ALA A 175 -1.81 -1.04 -0.29
C ALA A 175 -0.49 -1.13 0.49
N SER A 176 -0.53 -1.73 1.68
CA SER A 176 0.65 -1.94 2.52
C SER A 176 1.65 -2.91 1.88
N ALA A 177 1.17 -4.00 1.29
CA ALA A 177 2.01 -4.96 0.59
C ALA A 177 2.63 -4.36 -0.68
N CYS A 178 1.88 -3.52 -1.42
CA CYS A 178 2.38 -2.83 -2.60
C CYS A 178 3.51 -1.84 -2.25
N ILE A 179 3.31 -0.96 -1.26
CA ILE A 179 4.36 0.00 -0.88
C ILE A 179 5.59 -0.68 -0.27
N MET A 180 5.41 -1.79 0.46
CA MET A 180 6.48 -2.64 0.93
C MET A 180 7.25 -3.27 -0.24
N SER A 181 6.56 -3.76 -1.27
CA SER A 181 7.17 -4.29 -2.49
C SER A 181 7.99 -3.21 -3.21
N ILE A 182 7.44 -2.01 -3.39
CA ILE A 182 8.14 -0.88 -4.00
C ILE A 182 9.41 -0.53 -3.21
N TYR A 183 9.33 -0.49 -1.87
CA TYR A 183 10.50 -0.25 -1.02
C TYR A 183 11.59 -1.29 -1.26
N TYR A 184 11.24 -2.59 -1.30
CA TYR A 184 12.21 -3.66 -1.50
C TYR A 184 12.69 -3.78 -2.94
N ILE A 185 11.90 -3.42 -3.94
CA ILE A 185 12.34 -3.27 -5.34
C ILE A 185 13.47 -2.22 -5.42
N VAL A 186 13.20 -1.02 -4.91
CA VAL A 186 14.21 0.05 -4.87
C VAL A 186 15.46 -0.40 -4.14
N LYS A 187 15.29 -1.00 -2.96
CA LYS A 187 16.41 -1.45 -2.14
C LYS A 187 17.23 -2.55 -2.80
N PHE A 188 16.59 -3.49 -3.48
CA PHE A 188 17.26 -4.55 -4.24
C PHE A 188 18.11 -3.97 -5.37
N LEU A 189 17.55 -3.05 -6.14
CA LEU A 189 18.26 -2.42 -7.27
C LEU A 189 19.43 -1.57 -6.80
N GLU A 190 19.28 -0.78 -5.74
CA GLU A 190 20.38 0.01 -5.16
C GLU A 190 21.53 -0.85 -4.58
N GLN A 191 21.26 -2.09 -4.22
CA GLN A 191 22.29 -3.01 -3.70
C GLN A 191 23.10 -3.69 -4.79
N LEU A 192 22.71 -3.57 -6.07
CA LEU A 192 23.48 -4.14 -7.16
C LEU A 192 24.86 -3.51 -7.25
N PRO A 193 25.91 -4.28 -7.53
CA PRO A 193 25.94 -5.72 -7.85
C PRO A 193 26.00 -6.67 -6.63
N LYS A 194 25.98 -6.16 -5.39
CA LYS A 194 26.14 -6.92 -4.13
C LYS A 194 24.79 -7.22 -3.50
N ILE A 195 24.08 -8.21 -4.04
CA ILE A 195 22.73 -8.61 -3.59
C ILE A 195 22.78 -9.18 -2.18
N LYS A 196 21.93 -8.67 -1.28
CA LYS A 196 21.72 -9.24 0.06
C LYS A 196 20.53 -10.20 0.01
N ILE A 197 20.76 -11.43 0.44
CA ILE A 197 19.73 -12.50 0.49
C ILE A 197 18.49 -12.04 1.25
N SER A 198 18.68 -11.33 2.38
CA SER A 198 17.56 -10.77 3.15
C SER A 198 16.65 -9.87 2.35
N THR A 199 17.24 -9.01 1.52
CA THR A 199 16.47 -8.09 0.66
C THR A 199 15.71 -8.88 -0.42
N ALA A 200 16.33 -9.90 -1.01
CA ALA A 200 15.68 -10.76 -1.99
C ALA A 200 14.51 -11.54 -1.40
N ILE A 201 14.69 -12.12 -0.20
CA ILE A 201 13.60 -12.81 0.53
C ILE A 201 12.45 -11.85 0.85
N MET A 202 12.76 -10.67 1.38
CA MET A 202 11.72 -9.69 1.73
C MET A 202 10.98 -9.16 0.49
N LEU A 203 11.67 -9.01 -0.64
CA LEU A 203 11.05 -8.67 -1.91
C LEU A 203 10.08 -9.76 -2.37
N ALA A 204 10.52 -11.02 -2.37
CA ALA A 204 9.66 -12.14 -2.73
C ALA A 204 8.44 -12.25 -1.80
N LEU A 205 8.63 -12.12 -0.49
CA LEU A 205 7.54 -12.16 0.50
C LEU A 205 6.56 -11.00 0.32
N SER A 206 7.04 -9.77 0.04
CA SER A 206 6.16 -8.62 -0.14
C SER A 206 5.33 -8.73 -1.42
N ILE A 207 5.90 -9.22 -2.52
CA ILE A 207 5.19 -9.49 -3.77
C ILE A 207 4.17 -10.62 -3.56
N ALA A 208 4.58 -11.72 -2.91
CA ALA A 208 3.69 -12.82 -2.59
C ALA A 208 2.51 -12.35 -1.73
N PHE A 209 2.76 -11.54 -0.72
CA PHE A 209 1.72 -10.99 0.15
C PHE A 209 0.75 -10.10 -0.63
N ALA A 210 1.23 -9.21 -1.50
CA ALA A 210 0.35 -8.42 -2.36
C ALA A 210 -0.55 -9.30 -3.24
N THR A 211 0.03 -10.31 -3.91
CA THR A 211 -0.69 -11.19 -4.83
C THR A 211 -1.64 -12.13 -4.10
N SER A 212 -1.29 -12.56 -2.87
CA SER A 212 -2.16 -13.38 -2.00
C SER A 212 -3.37 -12.61 -1.44
N ILE A 213 -3.45 -11.31 -1.63
CA ILE A 213 -4.65 -10.52 -1.27
C ILE A 213 -5.52 -10.32 -2.50
N ARG A 214 -4.91 -9.88 -3.60
CA ARG A 214 -5.57 -9.63 -4.89
C ARG A 214 -4.68 -10.07 -6.03
N VAL A 215 -5.25 -10.74 -7.03
CA VAL A 215 -4.51 -11.19 -8.22
C VAL A 215 -3.77 -10.04 -8.93
N VAL A 216 -4.30 -8.81 -8.85
CA VAL A 216 -3.63 -7.61 -9.39
C VAL A 216 -2.28 -7.32 -8.70
N GLY A 217 -1.95 -7.97 -7.58
CA GLY A 217 -0.62 -7.96 -6.97
C GLY A 217 0.49 -8.46 -7.91
N LEU A 218 0.15 -9.24 -8.96
CA LEU A 218 1.07 -9.57 -10.07
C LEU A 218 1.68 -8.32 -10.72
N LEU A 219 1.02 -7.16 -10.60
CA LEU A 219 1.56 -5.87 -11.02
C LEU A 219 2.91 -5.55 -10.34
N MET A 220 3.14 -6.04 -9.13
CA MET A 220 4.43 -5.84 -8.44
C MET A 220 5.58 -6.60 -9.12
N ILE A 221 5.30 -7.75 -9.75
CA ILE A 221 6.27 -8.46 -10.61
C ILE A 221 6.57 -7.63 -11.85
N ALA A 222 5.52 -7.09 -12.49
CA ALA A 222 5.69 -6.22 -13.66
C ALA A 222 6.48 -4.95 -13.32
N TYR A 223 6.20 -4.30 -12.19
CA TYR A 223 6.97 -3.15 -11.70
C TYR A 223 8.42 -3.52 -11.41
N PHE A 224 8.67 -4.67 -10.78
CA PHE A 224 10.03 -5.13 -10.53
C PHE A 224 10.80 -5.31 -11.84
N GLY A 225 10.22 -5.97 -12.84
CA GLY A 225 10.82 -6.15 -14.16
C GLY A 225 11.09 -4.81 -14.86
N LEU A 226 10.10 -3.92 -14.91
CA LEU A 226 10.22 -2.60 -15.53
C LEU A 226 11.34 -1.76 -14.90
N PHE A 227 11.32 -1.65 -13.57
CA PHE A 227 12.34 -0.84 -12.87
C PHE A 227 13.71 -1.48 -12.89
N ALA A 228 13.82 -2.81 -12.93
CA ALA A 228 15.10 -3.49 -13.11
C ALA A 228 15.69 -3.21 -14.49
N ILE A 229 14.88 -3.22 -15.55
CA ILE A 229 15.32 -2.86 -16.91
C ILE A 229 15.79 -1.40 -16.96
N ILE A 230 14.99 -0.47 -16.44
CA ILE A 230 15.35 0.97 -16.43
C ILE A 230 16.65 1.20 -15.64
N TYR A 231 16.76 0.58 -14.47
CA TYR A 231 17.94 0.70 -13.61
C TYR A 231 19.18 0.09 -14.26
N TYR A 232 19.02 -1.08 -14.93
CA TYR A 232 20.08 -1.71 -15.68
C TYR A 232 20.58 -0.83 -16.84
N ILE A 233 19.67 -0.22 -17.60
CA ILE A 233 20.04 0.70 -18.70
C ILE A 233 20.82 1.91 -18.15
N TYR A 234 20.36 2.46 -17.02
CA TYR A 234 20.99 3.59 -16.37
C TYR A 234 22.41 3.28 -15.85
N LYS A 235 22.61 2.07 -15.28
CA LYS A 235 23.86 1.61 -14.68
C LYS A 235 24.58 0.57 -15.55
N LYS A 236 24.37 0.60 -16.86
CA LYS A 236 24.80 -0.43 -17.81
C LYS A 236 26.26 -0.85 -17.62
N GLU A 237 27.18 0.11 -17.56
CA GLU A 237 28.61 -0.17 -17.48
C GLU A 237 28.99 -0.85 -16.15
N GLU A 238 28.34 -0.50 -15.05
CA GLU A 238 28.56 -1.12 -13.75
C GLU A 238 27.94 -2.52 -13.66
N LEU A 239 26.79 -2.75 -14.31
CA LEU A 239 25.99 -3.97 -14.16
C LEU A 239 26.21 -5.00 -15.25
N LYS A 240 26.80 -4.63 -16.40
CA LYS A 240 27.09 -5.53 -17.51
C LYS A 240 27.84 -6.80 -17.06
N PRO A 241 28.90 -6.74 -16.20
CA PRO A 241 29.61 -7.94 -15.77
C PRO A 241 28.76 -8.90 -14.92
N VAL A 242 27.69 -8.42 -14.29
CA VAL A 242 26.85 -9.19 -13.37
C VAL A 242 25.42 -9.40 -13.91
N PHE A 243 25.19 -9.12 -15.18
CA PHE A 243 23.86 -9.19 -15.80
C PHE A 243 23.17 -10.52 -15.57
N PHE A 244 23.78 -11.64 -15.95
CA PHE A 244 23.19 -12.96 -15.79
C PHE A 244 22.93 -13.31 -14.33
N LYS A 245 23.84 -12.95 -13.43
CA LYS A 245 23.62 -13.13 -11.99
C LYS A 245 22.41 -12.36 -11.48
N THR A 246 22.28 -11.10 -11.87
CA THR A 246 21.14 -10.24 -11.51
C THR A 246 19.84 -10.78 -12.08
N LEU A 247 19.85 -11.22 -13.35
CA LEU A 247 18.69 -11.82 -14.00
C LEU A 247 18.23 -13.07 -13.28
N LEU A 248 19.15 -14.00 -12.94
CA LEU A 248 18.82 -15.24 -12.21
C LEU A 248 18.24 -14.93 -10.83
N TRP A 249 18.78 -13.95 -10.09
CA TRP A 249 18.20 -13.52 -8.82
C TRP A 249 16.79 -12.94 -9.01
N SER A 250 16.59 -12.11 -10.03
CA SER A 250 15.27 -11.50 -10.30
C SER A 250 14.24 -12.56 -10.66
N LEU A 251 14.59 -13.51 -11.53
CA LEU A 251 13.73 -14.64 -11.86
C LEU A 251 13.43 -15.52 -10.64
N GLY A 252 14.45 -15.83 -9.84
CA GLY A 252 14.28 -16.60 -8.60
C GLY A 252 13.32 -15.93 -7.61
N ILE A 253 13.44 -14.60 -7.44
CA ILE A 253 12.51 -13.82 -6.60
C ILE A 253 11.07 -13.93 -7.14
N CYS A 254 10.86 -13.76 -8.44
CA CYS A 254 9.53 -13.87 -9.05
C CYS A 254 8.93 -15.28 -8.90
N VAL A 255 9.73 -16.33 -9.13
CA VAL A 255 9.30 -17.71 -8.95
C VAL A 255 8.92 -17.99 -7.49
N VAL A 256 9.76 -17.61 -6.54
CA VAL A 256 9.47 -17.80 -5.11
C VAL A 256 8.20 -17.03 -4.71
N ALA A 257 8.06 -15.78 -5.15
CA ALA A 257 6.86 -14.98 -4.88
C ALA A 257 5.60 -15.66 -5.44
N TYR A 258 5.67 -16.17 -6.67
CA TYR A 258 4.55 -16.85 -7.31
C TYR A 258 4.18 -18.16 -6.60
N VAL A 259 5.16 -18.98 -6.26
CA VAL A 259 4.92 -20.24 -5.52
C VAL A 259 4.28 -19.96 -4.16
N LEU A 260 4.79 -18.97 -3.42
CA LEU A 260 4.20 -18.60 -2.13
C LEU A 260 2.76 -18.08 -2.29
N THR A 261 2.46 -17.35 -3.36
CA THR A 261 1.09 -16.91 -3.66
C THR A 261 0.17 -18.12 -3.90
N VAL A 262 0.58 -19.04 -4.76
CA VAL A 262 -0.21 -20.24 -5.07
C VAL A 262 -0.48 -21.07 -3.82
N LEU A 263 0.53 -21.24 -2.96
CA LEU A 263 0.40 -22.00 -1.72
C LEU A 263 -0.58 -21.40 -0.70
N THR A 264 -0.96 -20.13 -0.83
CA THR A 264 -1.93 -19.49 0.07
C THR A 264 -3.32 -19.35 -0.56
N TRP A 265 -3.54 -19.86 -1.77
CA TRP A 265 -4.72 -19.61 -2.57
C TRP A 265 -5.35 -20.90 -3.10
N PRO A 266 -6.41 -21.46 -2.48
CA PRO A 266 -7.02 -22.72 -2.88
C PRO A 266 -7.36 -22.80 -4.37
N TYR A 267 -7.97 -21.78 -4.95
CA TYR A 267 -8.28 -21.74 -6.37
C TYR A 267 -7.04 -21.87 -7.26
N ALA A 268 -5.95 -21.19 -6.88
CA ALA A 268 -4.69 -21.31 -7.60
C ALA A 268 -4.01 -22.68 -7.39
N ILE A 269 -4.17 -23.32 -6.24
CA ILE A 269 -3.64 -24.68 -6.01
C ILE A 269 -4.27 -25.67 -6.98
N GLU A 270 -5.58 -25.59 -7.22
CA GLU A 270 -6.31 -26.47 -8.15
C GLU A 270 -5.89 -26.28 -9.63
N GLY A 271 -5.29 -25.16 -9.98
CA GLY A 271 -4.80 -24.89 -11.32
C GLY A 271 -3.79 -23.73 -11.35
N PRO A 272 -2.51 -23.98 -11.02
CA PRO A 272 -1.54 -22.92 -10.76
C PRO A 272 -1.34 -21.90 -11.89
N VAL A 273 -1.57 -22.26 -13.13
CA VAL A 273 -1.44 -21.36 -14.28
C VAL A 273 -2.80 -20.91 -14.79
N LYS A 274 -3.67 -21.88 -15.08
CA LYS A 274 -4.99 -21.61 -15.67
C LYS A 274 -5.86 -20.77 -14.74
N ASN A 275 -6.02 -21.19 -13.48
CA ASN A 275 -6.92 -20.54 -12.54
C ASN A 275 -6.43 -19.15 -12.15
N VAL A 276 -5.11 -18.94 -12.07
CA VAL A 276 -4.56 -17.58 -11.82
C VAL A 276 -4.83 -16.67 -13.03
N TYR A 277 -4.70 -17.17 -14.26
CA TYR A 277 -5.05 -16.42 -15.46
C TYR A 277 -6.56 -16.11 -15.51
N ASP A 278 -7.39 -17.11 -15.22
CA ASP A 278 -8.86 -16.94 -15.19
C ASP A 278 -9.27 -15.91 -14.14
N ALA A 279 -8.67 -15.96 -12.93
CA ALA A 279 -8.91 -14.96 -11.88
C ALA A 279 -8.49 -13.57 -12.33
N PHE A 280 -7.33 -13.42 -12.96
CA PHE A 280 -6.86 -12.14 -13.48
C PHE A 280 -7.83 -11.58 -14.53
N THR A 281 -8.28 -12.39 -15.47
CA THR A 281 -9.18 -11.98 -16.54
C THR A 281 -10.56 -11.61 -16.01
N ASN A 282 -11.14 -12.43 -15.13
CA ASN A 282 -12.46 -12.18 -14.55
C ASN A 282 -12.46 -10.94 -13.64
N MET A 283 -11.37 -10.73 -12.86
CA MET A 283 -11.27 -9.56 -11.98
C MET A 283 -10.94 -8.26 -12.74
N SER A 284 -10.30 -8.34 -13.90
CA SER A 284 -10.08 -7.18 -14.77
C SER A 284 -11.36 -6.73 -15.47
N LYS A 285 -12.23 -7.67 -15.81
CA LYS A 285 -13.53 -7.42 -16.46
C LYS A 285 -14.71 -7.68 -15.52
N PHE A 286 -14.63 -7.13 -14.30
CA PHE A 286 -15.65 -7.34 -13.28
C PHE A 286 -17.04 -6.88 -13.79
N GLU A 287 -17.94 -7.84 -14.04
CA GLU A 287 -19.22 -7.59 -14.72
C GLU A 287 -20.36 -7.18 -13.77
N ILE A 288 -20.16 -7.34 -12.45
CA ILE A 288 -21.22 -7.02 -11.49
C ILE A 288 -21.46 -5.51 -11.46
N SER A 289 -22.68 -5.12 -11.76
CA SER A 289 -23.12 -3.72 -11.79
C SER A 289 -23.63 -3.29 -10.42
N ILE A 290 -22.94 -2.32 -9.81
CA ILE A 290 -23.23 -1.81 -8.46
C ILE A 290 -23.80 -0.40 -8.55
N LYS A 291 -24.98 -0.20 -7.93
CA LYS A 291 -25.60 1.14 -7.85
C LYS A 291 -24.82 2.02 -6.88
N GLN A 292 -24.55 3.24 -7.28
CA GLN A 292 -23.88 4.25 -6.46
C GLN A 292 -24.29 5.66 -6.85
N ILE A 293 -24.06 6.61 -5.95
CA ILE A 293 -24.34 8.03 -6.20
C ILE A 293 -23.09 8.67 -6.79
N PHE A 294 -23.23 9.33 -7.93
CA PHE A 294 -22.21 10.17 -8.53
C PHE A 294 -22.85 11.44 -9.13
N GLU A 295 -22.31 12.60 -8.79
CA GLU A 295 -22.83 13.92 -9.20
C GLU A 295 -24.34 14.11 -8.92
N GLY A 296 -24.75 13.68 -7.73
CA GLY A 296 -26.15 13.79 -7.29
C GLY A 296 -27.13 12.83 -7.98
N LYS A 297 -26.65 11.93 -8.86
CA LYS A 297 -27.48 10.97 -9.58
C LYS A 297 -27.12 9.53 -9.17
N MET A 298 -28.14 8.67 -9.10
CA MET A 298 -27.94 7.23 -8.96
C MET A 298 -27.48 6.65 -10.29
N GLN A 299 -26.30 6.04 -10.32
CA GLN A 299 -25.72 5.45 -11.52
C GLN A 299 -25.20 4.04 -11.23
N PHE A 300 -25.11 3.21 -12.26
CA PHE A 300 -24.47 1.90 -12.17
C PHE A 300 -22.97 2.01 -12.40
N SER A 301 -22.20 1.21 -11.71
CA SER A 301 -20.72 1.20 -11.82
C SER A 301 -20.22 0.93 -13.24
N THR A 302 -20.97 0.18 -14.03
CA THR A 302 -20.70 -0.14 -15.43
C THR A 302 -20.98 1.00 -16.41
N SER A 303 -21.65 2.07 -15.98
CA SER A 303 -22.01 3.24 -16.80
C SER A 303 -21.39 4.55 -16.32
N LEU A 304 -20.41 4.49 -15.45
CA LEU A 304 -19.73 5.67 -14.93
C LEU A 304 -18.82 6.30 -16.00
N PRO A 305 -18.70 7.64 -16.01
CA PRO A 305 -17.81 8.31 -16.94
C PRO A 305 -16.34 8.04 -16.61
N TRP A 306 -15.46 8.11 -17.61
CA TRP A 306 -14.02 7.89 -17.48
C TRP A 306 -13.34 8.72 -16.37
N TYR A 307 -13.87 9.91 -16.09
CA TYR A 307 -13.34 10.82 -15.07
C TYR A 307 -13.84 10.53 -13.66
N TYR A 308 -14.63 9.48 -13.44
CA TYR A 308 -15.16 9.12 -12.12
C TYR A 308 -14.07 9.01 -11.05
N SER A 309 -13.10 8.10 -11.23
CA SER A 309 -12.03 7.90 -10.26
C SER A 309 -11.10 9.11 -10.11
N PRO A 310 -10.62 9.77 -11.19
CA PRO A 310 -9.87 11.01 -11.09
C PRO A 310 -10.61 12.11 -10.32
N LYS A 311 -11.89 12.33 -10.62
CA LYS A 311 -12.70 13.35 -9.93
C LYS A 311 -12.89 13.01 -8.47
N TYR A 312 -13.23 11.75 -8.14
CA TYR A 312 -13.36 11.34 -6.75
C TYR A 312 -12.04 11.51 -5.97
N MET A 313 -10.90 11.15 -6.55
CA MET A 313 -9.60 11.39 -5.92
C MET A 313 -9.36 12.88 -5.69
N LEU A 314 -9.67 13.72 -6.68
CA LEU A 314 -9.49 15.16 -6.57
C LEU A 314 -10.32 15.78 -5.44
N ILE A 315 -11.63 15.44 -5.35
CA ILE A 315 -12.56 16.05 -4.38
C ILE A 315 -12.57 15.38 -3.01
N THR A 316 -11.87 14.27 -2.81
CA THR A 316 -11.82 13.54 -1.53
C THR A 316 -10.41 13.35 -0.98
N THR A 317 -9.41 13.94 -1.64
CA THR A 317 -8.04 14.05 -1.10
C THR A 317 -7.88 15.43 -0.46
N PRO A 318 -7.30 15.55 0.74
CA PRO A 318 -7.07 16.84 1.37
C PRO A 318 -6.30 17.81 0.47
N ILE A 319 -6.70 19.08 0.45
CA ILE A 319 -6.08 20.11 -0.41
C ILE A 319 -4.56 20.19 -0.19
N VAL A 320 -4.10 20.07 1.06
CA VAL A 320 -2.68 20.09 1.38
C VAL A 320 -1.91 18.97 0.68
N VAL A 321 -2.53 17.80 0.50
CA VAL A 321 -1.93 16.65 -0.22
C VAL A 321 -1.85 16.95 -1.72
N LEU A 322 -2.91 17.52 -2.29
CA LEU A 322 -2.94 17.91 -3.72
C LEU A 322 -1.88 18.98 -4.02
N ILE A 323 -1.80 20.02 -3.18
CA ILE A 323 -0.76 21.06 -3.31
C ILE A 323 0.63 20.44 -3.19
N GLY A 324 0.88 19.60 -2.19
CA GLY A 324 2.16 18.93 -2.02
C GLY A 324 2.56 18.07 -3.21
N PHE A 325 1.60 17.35 -3.79
CA PHE A 325 1.82 16.55 -5.01
C PHE A 325 2.20 17.44 -6.21
N LEU A 326 1.49 18.53 -6.43
CA LEU A 326 1.83 19.51 -7.47
C LEU A 326 3.22 20.13 -7.25
N LEU A 327 3.56 20.48 -6.00
CA LEU A 327 4.90 20.97 -5.66
C LEU A 327 5.98 19.93 -5.98
N SER A 328 5.71 18.63 -5.81
CA SER A 328 6.67 17.58 -6.17
C SER A 328 6.93 17.54 -7.67
N MET A 329 5.90 17.76 -8.50
CA MET A 329 6.05 17.86 -9.96
C MET A 329 6.89 19.09 -10.37
N ILE A 330 6.61 20.24 -9.72
CA ILE A 330 7.35 21.49 -9.98
C ILE A 330 8.83 21.36 -9.58
N PHE A 331 9.11 20.76 -8.43
CA PHE A 331 10.45 20.74 -7.85
C PHE A 331 11.26 19.46 -8.10
N VAL A 332 10.76 18.51 -8.89
CA VAL A 332 11.48 17.26 -9.20
C VAL A 332 12.90 17.51 -9.73
N HIS A 333 13.09 18.58 -10.50
CA HIS A 333 14.37 18.93 -11.08
C HIS A 333 15.44 19.36 -10.05
N HIS A 334 15.04 19.78 -8.84
CA HIS A 334 15.98 20.10 -7.77
C HIS A 334 16.61 18.85 -7.15
N ASN A 335 15.98 17.68 -7.32
CA ASN A 335 16.40 16.41 -6.74
C ASN A 335 16.94 15.44 -7.83
N ARG A 336 17.66 15.95 -8.84
CA ARG A 336 18.14 15.15 -9.99
C ARG A 336 18.92 13.90 -9.61
N LYS A 337 19.65 13.93 -8.48
CA LYS A 337 20.39 12.77 -7.99
C LYS A 337 19.47 11.60 -7.60
N GLN A 338 18.21 11.88 -7.27
CA GLN A 338 17.18 10.92 -6.85
C GLN A 338 16.15 10.65 -7.97
N TRP A 339 16.46 10.98 -9.22
CA TRP A 339 15.54 10.90 -10.35
C TRP A 339 14.86 9.53 -10.48
N PHE A 340 15.61 8.44 -10.23
CA PHE A 340 15.09 7.08 -10.32
C PHE A 340 14.00 6.83 -9.28
N LEU A 341 14.18 7.29 -8.04
CA LEU A 341 13.18 7.18 -6.99
C LEU A 341 11.93 8.01 -7.30
N TYR A 342 12.10 9.22 -7.82
CA TYR A 342 10.97 10.03 -8.29
C TYR A 342 10.22 9.35 -9.44
N LEU A 343 10.93 8.76 -10.40
CA LEU A 343 10.33 8.00 -11.50
C LEU A 343 9.50 6.83 -10.96
N VAL A 344 10.04 6.03 -10.04
CA VAL A 344 9.31 4.93 -9.39
C VAL A 344 8.06 5.45 -8.71
N LEU A 345 8.16 6.51 -7.91
CA LEU A 345 7.03 7.07 -7.15
C LEU A 345 5.95 7.66 -8.08
N PHE A 346 6.32 8.45 -9.09
CA PHE A 346 5.36 8.98 -10.05
C PHE A 346 4.69 7.88 -10.86
N PHE A 347 5.45 6.88 -11.31
CA PHE A 347 4.90 5.77 -12.06
C PHE A 347 3.89 4.96 -11.22
N THR A 348 4.27 4.60 -9.99
CA THR A 348 3.38 3.82 -9.10
C THR A 348 2.19 4.63 -8.59
N ALA A 349 2.25 5.95 -8.57
CA ALA A 349 1.13 6.82 -8.24
C ALA A 349 0.16 6.99 -9.43
N LEU A 350 0.68 7.23 -10.63
CA LEU A 350 -0.14 7.65 -11.78
C LEU A 350 -0.57 6.51 -12.69
N PHE A 351 0.29 5.50 -12.91
CA PHE A 351 -0.02 4.39 -13.80
C PHE A 351 -1.34 3.68 -13.48
N PRO A 352 -1.66 3.34 -12.20
CA PRO A 352 -2.93 2.68 -11.89
C PRO A 352 -4.15 3.55 -12.23
N ILE A 353 -4.03 4.85 -12.03
CA ILE A 353 -5.10 5.81 -12.35
C ILE A 353 -5.32 5.87 -13.87
N CYS A 354 -4.22 6.01 -14.63
CA CYS A 354 -4.26 6.01 -16.09
C CYS A 354 -4.82 4.69 -16.64
N TRP A 355 -4.41 3.56 -16.05
CA TRP A 355 -4.89 2.24 -16.47
C TRP A 355 -6.41 2.11 -16.32
N ILE A 356 -6.96 2.43 -15.15
CA ILE A 356 -8.41 2.37 -14.91
C ILE A 356 -9.19 3.24 -15.90
N VAL A 357 -8.66 4.42 -16.21
CA VAL A 357 -9.29 5.35 -17.18
C VAL A 357 -9.23 4.80 -18.61
N LEU A 358 -8.08 4.29 -19.05
CA LEU A 358 -7.86 3.80 -20.42
C LEU A 358 -8.59 2.48 -20.69
N ASP A 359 -8.65 1.61 -19.68
CA ASP A 359 -9.30 0.29 -19.78
C ASP A 359 -10.81 0.36 -19.51
N ASN A 360 -11.37 1.52 -19.15
CA ASN A 360 -12.75 1.67 -18.68
C ASN A 360 -13.11 0.65 -17.60
N SER A 361 -12.19 0.39 -16.67
CA SER A 361 -12.38 -0.62 -15.63
C SER A 361 -13.60 -0.32 -14.77
N ASN A 362 -14.40 -1.34 -14.47
CA ASN A 362 -15.57 -1.22 -13.60
C ASN A 362 -15.14 -0.95 -12.15
N VAL A 363 -15.31 0.27 -11.67
CA VAL A 363 -14.92 0.74 -10.34
C VAL A 363 -16.10 1.30 -9.57
N TYR A 364 -16.10 1.14 -8.26
CA TYR A 364 -17.19 1.58 -7.37
C TYR A 364 -16.65 1.90 -5.97
N GLY A 365 -17.48 2.56 -5.15
CA GLY A 365 -17.08 2.97 -3.80
C GLY A 365 -16.00 4.05 -3.81
N GLY A 366 -16.09 5.01 -4.73
CA GLY A 366 -15.09 6.05 -4.95
C GLY A 366 -13.83 5.48 -5.59
N TRP A 367 -12.67 5.78 -5.00
CA TRP A 367 -11.37 5.31 -5.49
C TRP A 367 -10.73 4.24 -4.59
N ARG A 368 -11.53 3.47 -3.84
CA ARG A 368 -10.99 2.44 -2.92
C ARG A 368 -10.08 1.43 -3.62
N HIS A 369 -10.37 1.13 -4.89
CA HIS A 369 -9.53 0.23 -5.70
C HIS A 369 -8.13 0.80 -6.01
N LEU A 370 -7.94 2.10 -5.87
CA LEU A 370 -6.69 2.83 -6.06
C LEU A 370 -5.96 3.15 -4.75
N LEU A 371 -6.46 2.66 -3.59
CA LEU A 371 -5.81 2.90 -2.29
C LEU A 371 -4.34 2.47 -2.28
N PHE A 372 -3.95 1.46 -3.06
CA PHE A 372 -2.56 1.01 -3.15
C PHE A 372 -1.62 2.00 -3.87
N ALA A 373 -2.15 2.92 -4.68
CA ALA A 373 -1.37 4.00 -5.29
C ALA A 373 -1.20 5.20 -4.35
N TYR A 374 -2.09 5.35 -3.37
CA TYR A 374 -2.14 6.52 -2.51
C TYR A 374 -0.89 6.74 -1.63
N PRO A 375 -0.23 5.72 -1.05
CA PRO A 375 1.03 5.92 -0.35
C PRO A 375 2.11 6.60 -1.20
N SER A 376 2.21 6.29 -2.50
CA SER A 376 3.14 6.97 -3.42
C SER A 376 2.76 8.44 -3.63
N ILE A 377 1.46 8.77 -3.72
CA ILE A 377 0.96 10.15 -3.78
C ILE A 377 1.32 10.90 -2.50
N ALA A 378 1.11 10.30 -1.33
CA ALA A 378 1.44 10.88 -0.04
C ALA A 378 2.96 11.15 0.12
N ILE A 379 3.80 10.22 -0.33
CA ILE A 379 5.25 10.40 -0.36
C ILE A 379 5.62 11.59 -1.26
N LEU A 380 5.11 11.62 -2.48
CA LEU A 380 5.38 12.72 -3.42
C LEU A 380 4.93 14.06 -2.85
N SER A 381 3.74 14.11 -2.23
CA SER A 381 3.26 15.30 -1.55
C SER A 381 4.21 15.77 -0.43
N ALA A 382 4.65 14.85 0.42
CA ALA A 382 5.63 15.13 1.47
C ALA A 382 6.95 15.65 0.90
N LEU A 383 7.43 15.06 -0.19
CA LEU A 383 8.67 15.47 -0.86
C LEU A 383 8.54 16.86 -1.50
N GLY A 384 7.39 17.19 -2.09
CA GLY A 384 7.12 18.51 -2.65
C GLY A 384 7.18 19.61 -1.58
N ILE A 385 6.47 19.41 -0.46
CA ILE A 385 6.47 20.32 0.69
C ILE A 385 7.88 20.40 1.31
N ASN A 386 8.55 19.26 1.47
CA ASN A 386 9.90 19.19 2.01
C ASN A 386 10.89 19.99 1.17
N THR A 387 10.83 19.87 -0.16
CA THR A 387 11.69 20.61 -1.09
C THR A 387 11.40 22.11 -1.04
N LEU A 388 10.12 22.51 -1.00
CA LEU A 388 9.74 23.91 -0.82
C LEU A 388 10.37 24.50 0.46
N ILE A 389 10.27 23.80 1.59
CA ILE A 389 10.87 24.26 2.86
C ILE A 389 12.41 24.36 2.76
N GLN A 390 13.05 23.47 1.99
CA GLN A 390 14.52 23.52 1.78
C GLN A 390 14.94 24.73 0.95
N LEU A 391 14.18 25.07 -0.09
CA LEU A 391 14.49 26.18 -1.01
C LEU A 391 14.28 27.55 -0.34
N ILE A 392 13.39 27.66 0.59
CA ILE A 392 13.13 28.91 1.33
C ILE A 392 14.31 29.20 2.28
N ARG A 393 14.96 30.35 2.10
CA ARG A 393 16.05 30.83 3.00
C ARG A 393 15.50 31.61 4.20
N ASN A 394 14.47 32.42 3.99
CA ASN A 394 13.88 33.26 5.03
C ASN A 394 13.11 32.42 6.05
N ARG A 395 13.44 32.56 7.35
CA ARG A 395 12.78 31.83 8.43
C ARG A 395 11.28 32.16 8.57
N TYR A 396 10.88 33.40 8.33
CA TYR A 396 9.48 33.81 8.41
C TYR A 396 8.66 33.14 7.30
N ALA A 397 9.20 33.07 6.07
CA ALA A 397 8.55 32.34 4.98
C ALA A 397 8.42 30.84 5.28
N LYS A 398 9.38 30.21 6.00
CA LYS A 398 9.22 28.83 6.48
C LYS A 398 8.06 28.70 7.47
N TYR A 399 7.91 29.65 8.38
CA TYR A 399 6.77 29.67 9.33
C TYR A 399 5.44 29.87 8.59
N THR A 400 5.40 30.71 7.54
CA THR A 400 4.20 30.86 6.69
C THR A 400 3.82 29.53 6.02
N VAL A 401 4.79 28.79 5.47
CA VAL A 401 4.51 27.46 4.89
C VAL A 401 4.02 26.47 5.93
N ALA A 402 4.63 26.45 7.12
CA ALA A 402 4.18 25.60 8.22
C ALA A 402 2.76 25.96 8.68
N LEU A 403 2.46 27.24 8.80
CA LEU A 403 1.12 27.75 9.15
C LEU A 403 0.10 27.36 8.06
N ALA A 404 0.43 27.54 6.78
CA ALA A 404 -0.42 27.14 5.68
C ALA A 404 -0.70 25.62 5.70
N PHE A 405 0.32 24.80 5.99
CA PHE A 405 0.14 23.37 6.15
C PHE A 405 -0.86 23.05 7.28
N VAL A 406 -0.73 23.70 8.44
CA VAL A 406 -1.64 23.51 9.59
C VAL A 406 -3.05 23.95 9.21
N LEU A 407 -3.22 25.14 8.63
CA LEU A 407 -4.54 25.66 8.24
C LEU A 407 -5.25 24.76 7.23
N LEU A 408 -4.54 24.28 6.21
CA LEU A 408 -5.07 23.34 5.22
C LEU A 408 -5.36 21.95 5.79
N SER A 409 -4.81 21.62 6.95
CA SER A 409 -5.08 20.37 7.66
C SER A 409 -6.29 20.44 8.60
N ILE A 410 -6.84 21.64 8.86
CA ILE A 410 -7.97 21.82 9.80
C ILE A 410 -9.21 21.08 9.31
N ASN A 411 -9.57 21.21 8.02
CA ASN A 411 -10.77 20.56 7.49
C ASN A 411 -10.73 19.02 7.60
N PRO A 412 -9.72 18.29 7.14
CA PRO A 412 -9.68 16.85 7.34
C PRO A 412 -9.67 16.44 8.83
N LEU A 413 -9.02 17.20 9.70
CA LEU A 413 -9.04 16.94 11.15
C LEU A 413 -10.42 17.24 11.77
N ALA A 414 -11.08 18.33 11.37
CA ALA A 414 -12.44 18.63 11.81
C ALA A 414 -13.44 17.56 11.32
N HIS A 415 -13.21 16.99 10.13
CA HIS A 415 -14.01 15.87 9.63
C HIS A 415 -13.93 14.65 10.56
N TYR A 416 -12.74 14.32 11.09
CA TYR A 416 -12.61 13.24 12.09
C TYR A 416 -13.50 13.47 13.30
N VAL A 417 -13.44 14.67 13.90
CA VAL A 417 -14.22 14.98 15.09
C VAL A 417 -15.73 14.95 14.83
N ARG A 418 -16.16 15.34 13.61
CA ARG A 418 -17.59 15.47 13.28
C ARG A 418 -18.22 14.19 12.75
N ASN A 419 -17.44 13.37 12.06
CA ASN A 419 -17.96 12.26 11.27
C ASN A 419 -17.37 10.90 11.66
N HIS A 420 -16.59 10.81 12.73
CA HIS A 420 -16.12 9.54 13.26
C HIS A 420 -17.33 8.61 13.58
N PRO A 421 -17.30 7.33 13.20
CA PRO A 421 -16.21 6.56 12.58
C PRO A 421 -16.30 6.46 11.04
N TYR A 422 -16.83 7.46 10.37
CA TYR A 422 -17.08 7.45 8.91
C TYR A 422 -16.08 8.33 8.15
N GLU A 423 -14.80 8.31 8.50
CA GLU A 423 -13.74 9.14 7.91
C GLU A 423 -13.66 8.98 6.38
N TYR A 424 -13.95 7.79 5.87
CA TYR A 424 -13.88 7.49 4.43
C TYR A 424 -14.93 8.22 3.56
N VAL A 425 -15.93 8.91 4.16
CA VAL A 425 -16.90 9.76 3.42
C VAL A 425 -16.47 11.22 3.31
N TYR A 426 -15.21 11.50 3.55
CA TYR A 426 -14.64 12.84 3.45
C TYR A 426 -14.74 13.42 2.04
N PHE A 427 -15.06 14.71 1.98
CA PHE A 427 -14.93 15.57 0.82
C PHE A 427 -14.18 16.83 1.20
N ASN A 428 -13.37 17.35 0.28
CA ASN A 428 -12.61 18.57 0.48
C ASN A 428 -13.37 19.83 0.02
N GLU A 429 -12.72 20.99 0.07
CA GLU A 429 -13.29 22.31 -0.21
C GLU A 429 -13.51 22.58 -1.72
N LEU A 430 -13.31 21.59 -2.60
CA LEU A 430 -13.55 21.74 -4.06
C LEU A 430 -15.00 21.45 -4.46
N ILE A 431 -15.85 21.06 -3.51
CA ILE A 431 -17.29 20.85 -3.71
C ILE A 431 -18.12 21.73 -2.80
#